data_b01ddf439e09a650254f917157cb2cda
#
_entry.id   b01ddf439e09a650254f917157cb2cda
#
_cell.length_a   1.000
_cell.length_b   1.000
_cell.length_c   1.000
_cell.angle_alpha   90.00
_cell.angle_beta   90.00
_cell.angle_gamma   90.00
#
_symmetry.space_group_name_H-M   'P 1'
#
loop_
_entity.id
_entity.type
_entity.pdbx_description
1 polymer ?
#
loop_
_entity_poly.entity_id
_entity_poly.type
_entity_poly.pdbx_seq_one_letter_code
_entity_poly.pdbx_strand_id
1 'polypeptide(L)'
;MEYRHLGKSGLVISEIAYGNWITHGDQVEERAAADCVRAALDEGITTFDTADAYAGGRAEEVLGRALRGLRRESLEIFTKVYWPTGDRPNDRGLSRKHITESLHASLR
;
A
#
# COMPACT_ATOMS: atom_id res chain seq x y z
N MET A 1 12.84 13.75 8.84
CA MET A 1 12.54 12.28 8.82
C MET A 1 13.84 11.51 8.93
N GLU A 2 13.88 10.52 9.80
CA GLU A 2 14.99 9.59 9.89
C GLU A 2 14.71 8.32 9.09
N TYR A 3 15.78 7.66 8.64
CA TYR A 3 15.69 6.42 7.85
C TYR A 3 16.49 5.33 8.54
N ARG A 4 16.00 4.08 8.44
CA ARG A 4 16.63 2.93 9.09
C ARG A 4 16.53 1.68 8.27
N HIS A 5 17.42 0.73 8.51
CA HIS A 5 17.32 -0.58 7.90
C HIS A 5 16.10 -1.35 8.41
N LEU A 6 15.39 -2.00 7.50
CA LEU A 6 14.31 -2.93 7.85
C LEU A 6 14.94 -4.22 8.38
N GLY A 7 15.07 -4.30 9.70
CA GLY A 7 15.72 -5.40 10.39
C GLY A 7 17.17 -5.57 9.93
N LYS A 8 17.51 -6.79 9.49
CA LYS A 8 18.86 -7.15 8.99
C LYS A 8 18.96 -7.12 7.46
N SER A 9 17.93 -6.62 6.78
CA SER A 9 17.96 -6.50 5.31
C SER A 9 18.77 -5.28 4.85
N GLY A 10 19.10 -5.23 3.57
CA GLY A 10 19.69 -4.05 2.95
C GLY A 10 18.69 -2.95 2.62
N LEU A 11 17.38 -3.20 2.81
CA LEU A 11 16.33 -2.22 2.53
C LEU A 11 16.31 -1.14 3.62
N VAL A 12 16.36 0.12 3.19
CA VAL A 12 16.24 1.29 4.07
C VAL A 12 14.84 1.88 3.90
N ILE A 13 14.20 2.17 5.00
CA ILE A 13 12.83 2.71 5.04
C ILE A 13 12.78 3.99 5.87
N SER A 14 11.78 4.84 5.65
CA SER A 14 11.49 5.94 6.58
C SER A 14 11.02 5.36 7.92
N GLU A 15 11.46 5.95 9.02
CA GLU A 15 11.15 5.44 10.37
C GLU A 15 9.65 5.45 10.68
N ILE A 16 8.92 6.40 10.08
CA ILE A 16 7.46 6.45 10.10
C ILE A 16 6.94 6.01 8.75
N ALA A 17 5.93 5.14 8.74
CA ALA A 17 5.22 4.69 7.55
C ALA A 17 3.80 5.25 7.51
N TYR A 18 3.32 5.55 6.32
CA TYR A 18 1.94 5.97 6.09
C TYR A 18 1.06 4.76 5.80
N GLY A 19 0.08 4.48 6.67
CA GLY A 19 -0.90 3.41 6.46
C GLY A 19 -2.25 3.95 5.99
N ASN A 20 -2.96 3.17 5.16
CA ASN A 20 -4.24 3.59 4.57
C ASN A 20 -5.41 2.63 4.83
N TRP A 21 -5.32 1.80 5.86
CA TRP A 21 -6.29 0.73 6.11
C TRP A 21 -7.75 1.21 6.17
N ILE A 22 -8.04 2.20 7.00
CA ILE A 22 -9.43 2.66 7.26
C ILE A 22 -9.76 3.98 6.57
N THR A 23 -8.84 4.56 5.85
CA THR A 23 -8.98 5.93 5.32
C THR A 23 -9.25 5.96 3.82
N HIS A 24 -8.40 5.29 3.03
CA HIS A 24 -8.49 5.36 1.57
C HIS A 24 -9.61 4.46 1.01
N GLY A 25 -10.41 5.04 0.15
CA GLY A 25 -11.43 4.31 -0.60
C GLY A 25 -12.74 4.06 0.14
N ASP A 26 -12.82 4.44 1.42
CA ASP A 26 -14.00 4.20 2.26
C ASP A 26 -14.39 5.47 3.05
N GLN A 27 -13.70 5.77 4.16
CA GLN A 27 -14.09 6.83 5.08
C GLN A 27 -13.62 8.23 4.67
N VAL A 28 -12.60 8.33 3.84
CA VAL A 28 -11.99 9.60 3.44
C VAL A 28 -12.16 9.80 1.94
N GLU A 29 -12.62 10.97 1.55
CA GLU A 29 -12.69 11.37 0.14
C GLU A 29 -11.30 11.30 -0.52
N GLU A 30 -11.27 10.92 -1.79
CA GLU A 30 -10.01 10.71 -2.52
C GLU A 30 -9.11 11.95 -2.54
N ARG A 31 -9.70 13.15 -2.61
CA ARG A 31 -8.93 14.40 -2.54
C ARG A 31 -8.23 14.57 -1.19
N ALA A 32 -8.94 14.34 -0.09
CA ALA A 32 -8.35 14.42 1.25
C ALA A 32 -7.29 13.34 1.46
N ALA A 33 -7.50 12.13 0.92
CA ALA A 33 -6.49 11.09 0.93
C ALA A 33 -5.21 11.50 0.18
N ALA A 34 -5.36 12.13 -0.99
CA ALA A 34 -4.22 12.65 -1.77
C ALA A 34 -3.49 13.78 -1.02
N ASP A 35 -4.22 14.66 -0.34
CA ASP A 35 -3.62 15.73 0.47
C ASP A 35 -2.82 15.14 1.66
N CYS A 36 -3.34 14.11 2.33
CA CYS A 36 -2.63 13.40 3.40
C CYS A 36 -1.35 12.71 2.88
N VAL A 37 -1.42 12.05 1.74
CA VAL A 37 -0.24 11.43 1.12
C VAL A 37 0.82 12.48 0.78
N ARG A 38 0.39 13.62 0.24
CA ARG A 38 1.29 14.73 -0.07
C ARG A 38 1.98 15.28 1.18
N ALA A 39 1.20 15.52 2.24
CA ALA A 39 1.75 15.96 3.53
C ALA A 39 2.77 14.96 4.09
N ALA A 40 2.48 13.66 3.98
CA ALA A 40 3.41 12.61 4.40
C ALA A 40 4.73 12.66 3.62
N LEU A 41 4.65 12.84 2.30
CA LEU A 41 5.82 12.99 1.44
C LEU A 41 6.63 14.25 1.77
N ASP A 42 5.96 15.37 2.03
CA ASP A 42 6.59 16.64 2.38
C ASP A 42 7.37 16.53 3.71
N GLU A 43 6.91 15.68 4.63
CA GLU A 43 7.61 15.35 5.88
C GLU A 43 8.71 14.26 5.69
N GLY A 44 8.92 13.79 4.47
CA GLY A 44 9.96 12.82 4.14
C GLY A 44 9.56 11.36 4.36
N ILE A 45 8.28 11.05 4.52
CA ILE A 45 7.80 9.66 4.58
C ILE A 45 7.86 9.08 3.17
N THR A 46 8.62 7.99 3.00
CA THR A 46 8.73 7.26 1.72
C THR A 46 8.12 5.87 1.79
N THR A 47 7.75 5.43 2.99
CA THR A 47 7.23 4.09 3.27
C THR A 47 5.71 4.13 3.40
N PHE A 48 5.03 3.31 2.58
CA PHE A 48 3.57 3.21 2.52
C PHE A 48 3.12 1.78 2.78
N ASP A 49 2.13 1.61 3.66
CA ASP A 49 1.55 0.32 4.03
C ASP A 49 0.09 0.24 3.57
N THR A 50 -0.20 -0.72 2.72
CA THR A 50 -1.54 -0.99 2.18
C THR A 50 -1.83 -2.49 2.18
N ALA A 51 -2.97 -2.91 1.63
CA ALA A 51 -3.30 -4.31 1.38
C ALA A 51 -4.29 -4.44 0.22
N ASP A 52 -4.25 -5.57 -0.46
CA ASP A 52 -5.18 -5.92 -1.54
C ASP A 52 -6.65 -5.94 -1.09
N ALA A 53 -6.91 -6.29 0.16
CA ALA A 53 -8.26 -6.36 0.74
C ALA A 53 -8.79 -5.03 1.29
N TYR A 54 -7.96 -3.99 1.44
CA TYR A 54 -8.42 -2.72 2.02
C TYR A 54 -9.42 -2.03 1.09
N ALA A 55 -10.63 -1.79 1.60
CA ALA A 55 -11.76 -1.24 0.83
C ALA A 55 -12.01 -2.00 -0.50
N GLY A 56 -11.82 -3.33 -0.50
CA GLY A 56 -12.00 -4.16 -1.68
C GLY A 56 -11.03 -3.85 -2.85
N GLY A 57 -9.83 -3.42 -2.53
CA GLY A 57 -8.78 -3.02 -3.50
C GLY A 57 -8.74 -1.51 -3.80
N ARG A 58 -9.78 -0.76 -3.42
CA ARG A 58 -9.85 0.69 -3.69
C ARG A 58 -8.76 1.48 -2.96
N ALA A 59 -8.31 1.00 -1.80
CA ALA A 59 -7.25 1.67 -1.04
C ALA A 59 -5.92 1.68 -1.81
N GLU A 60 -5.58 0.59 -2.49
CA GLU A 60 -4.40 0.53 -3.37
C GLU A 60 -4.56 1.47 -4.58
N GLU A 61 -5.74 1.51 -5.20
CA GLU A 61 -6.01 2.41 -6.34
C GLU A 61 -5.90 3.89 -5.95
N VAL A 62 -6.48 4.29 -4.81
CA VAL A 62 -6.40 5.66 -4.31
C VAL A 62 -4.96 6.04 -4.01
N LEU A 63 -4.20 5.17 -3.35
CA LEU A 63 -2.79 5.38 -3.08
C LEU A 63 -1.99 5.51 -4.38
N GLY A 64 -2.20 4.61 -5.34
CA GLY A 64 -1.54 4.64 -6.64
C GLY A 64 -1.81 5.94 -7.41
N ARG A 65 -3.05 6.46 -7.37
CA ARG A 65 -3.37 7.77 -7.96
C ARG A 65 -2.69 8.92 -7.23
N ALA A 66 -2.64 8.89 -5.91
CA ALA A 66 -2.00 9.93 -5.09
C ALA A 66 -0.47 10.00 -5.31
N LEU A 67 0.16 8.85 -5.60
CA LEU A 67 1.60 8.72 -5.85
C LEU A 67 1.98 8.90 -7.34
N ARG A 68 1.00 9.13 -8.20
CA ARG A 68 1.24 9.25 -9.66
C ARG A 68 2.21 10.40 -9.98
N GLY A 69 3.15 10.12 -10.85
CA GLY A 69 4.16 11.11 -11.29
C GLY A 69 5.41 11.16 -10.42
N LEU A 70 5.41 10.49 -9.28
CA LEU A 70 6.61 10.33 -8.47
C LEU A 70 7.47 9.19 -9.04
N ARG A 71 8.78 9.30 -8.81
CA ARG A 71 9.70 8.22 -9.15
C ARG A 71 9.42 6.98 -8.30
N ARG A 72 9.04 5.86 -8.94
CA ARG A 72 8.61 4.65 -8.24
C ARG A 72 9.70 4.09 -7.31
N GLU A 73 10.96 4.18 -7.72
CA GLU A 73 12.11 3.67 -6.96
C GLU A 73 12.47 4.53 -5.74
N SER A 74 11.83 5.67 -5.55
CA SER A 74 11.98 6.49 -4.32
C SER A 74 10.94 6.15 -3.25
N LEU A 75 10.12 5.14 -3.47
CA LEU A 75 9.01 4.77 -2.60
C LEU A 75 9.09 3.29 -2.21
N GLU A 76 8.94 3.01 -0.95
CA GLU A 76 8.80 1.67 -0.38
C GLU A 76 7.31 1.40 -0.13
N ILE A 77 6.66 0.70 -1.07
CA ILE A 77 5.23 0.38 -0.98
C ILE A 77 5.09 -1.09 -0.58
N PHE A 78 4.53 -1.32 0.59
CA PHE A 78 4.24 -2.65 1.11
C PHE A 78 2.74 -2.93 0.99
N THR A 79 2.41 -4.05 0.37
CA THR A 79 1.04 -4.56 0.33
C THR A 79 0.99 -5.94 0.97
N LYS A 80 -0.22 -6.46 1.17
CA LYS A 80 -0.47 -7.72 1.84
C LYS A 80 -1.41 -8.57 1.00
N VAL A 81 -1.28 -9.87 1.18
CA VAL A 81 -2.22 -10.89 0.70
C VAL A 81 -2.70 -11.70 1.91
N TYR A 82 -3.58 -12.64 1.74
CA TYR A 82 -4.16 -13.55 2.73
C TYR A 82 -5.66 -13.39 2.90
N TRP A 83 -6.13 -12.17 3.10
CA TRP A 83 -7.54 -11.90 3.30
C TRP A 83 -8.37 -12.21 2.06
N PRO A 84 -9.66 -12.53 2.23
CA PRO A 84 -10.51 -12.83 1.08
C PRO A 84 -10.62 -11.66 0.12
N THR A 85 -10.44 -11.94 -1.16
CA THR A 85 -10.72 -11.04 -2.28
C THR A 85 -11.99 -11.45 -3.04
N GLY A 86 -12.62 -12.56 -2.64
CA GLY A 86 -13.86 -13.11 -3.17
C GLY A 86 -14.40 -14.22 -2.26
N ASP A 87 -15.44 -14.91 -2.73
CA ASP A 87 -16.18 -15.89 -1.92
C ASP A 87 -15.75 -17.35 -2.16
N ARG A 88 -14.85 -17.59 -3.11
CA ARG A 88 -14.43 -18.95 -3.45
C ARG A 88 -13.31 -19.44 -2.51
N PRO A 89 -13.14 -20.77 -2.37
CA PRO A 89 -12.13 -21.34 -1.48
C PRO A 89 -10.70 -20.87 -1.72
N ASN A 90 -10.33 -20.57 -2.98
CA ASN A 90 -9.00 -20.14 -3.36
C ASN A 90 -8.83 -18.61 -3.44
N ASP A 91 -9.85 -17.86 -3.06
CA ASP A 91 -9.81 -16.39 -3.05
C ASP A 91 -9.22 -15.84 -1.73
N ARG A 92 -8.56 -16.69 -0.95
CA ARG A 92 -7.95 -16.38 0.36
C ARG A 92 -6.76 -17.26 0.66
N GLY A 93 -6.03 -16.90 1.70
CA GLY A 93 -4.91 -17.68 2.22
C GLY A 93 -3.60 -17.40 1.51
N LEU A 94 -2.65 -18.31 1.67
CA LEU A 94 -1.27 -18.14 1.20
C LEU A 94 -0.86 -19.24 0.20
N SER A 95 -1.81 -19.74 -0.58
CA SER A 95 -1.48 -20.60 -1.71
C SER A 95 -0.66 -19.82 -2.74
N ARG A 96 0.20 -20.49 -3.47
CA ARG A 96 0.95 -19.88 -4.58
C ARG A 96 0.03 -19.20 -5.60
N LYS A 97 -1.13 -19.83 -5.88
CA LYS A 97 -2.15 -19.29 -6.76
C LYS A 97 -2.64 -17.93 -6.26
N HIS A 98 -3.12 -17.86 -5.01
CA HIS A 98 -3.68 -16.63 -4.44
C HIS A 98 -2.62 -15.53 -4.33
N ILE A 99 -1.41 -15.84 -3.85
CA ILE A 99 -0.30 -14.87 -3.78
C ILE A 99 0.00 -14.28 -5.16
N THR A 100 0.12 -15.14 -6.18
CA THR A 100 0.45 -14.69 -7.55
C THR A 100 -0.64 -13.82 -8.14
N GLU A 101 -1.89 -14.21 -7.99
CA GLU A 101 -3.05 -13.47 -8.52
C GLU A 101 -3.23 -12.13 -7.81
N SER A 102 -3.10 -12.11 -6.48
CA SER A 102 -3.16 -10.87 -5.69
C SER A 102 -2.05 -9.91 -6.06
N LEU A 103 -0.82 -10.40 -6.21
CA LEU A 103 0.29 -9.56 -6.66
C LEU A 103 0.02 -8.93 -8.03
N HIS A 104 -0.46 -9.72 -8.99
CA HIS A 104 -0.81 -9.20 -10.31
C HIS A 104 -1.96 -8.19 -10.27
N ALA A 105 -2.92 -8.36 -9.36
CA ALA A 105 -3.99 -7.40 -9.16
C ALA A 105 -3.46 -6.07 -8.60
N SER A 106 -2.60 -6.13 -7.58
CA SER A 106 -1.98 -4.95 -6.96
C SER A 106 -1.05 -4.16 -7.90
N LEU A 107 -0.53 -4.80 -8.95
CA LEU A 107 0.37 -4.17 -9.94
C LEU A 107 -0.35 -3.49 -11.12
N ARG A 108 -1.68 -3.49 -11.17
CA ARG A 108 -2.47 -2.85 -12.24
C ARG A 108 -2.72 -1.39 -11.92
#